data_a2d9954fc8c69cf12c64ba836781fcb7
#
_entry.id   a2d9954fc8c69cf12c64ba836781fcb7
#
_cell.length_a   1.000
_cell.length_b   1.000
_cell.length_c   1.000
_cell.angle_alpha   90.00
_cell.angle_beta   90.00
_cell.angle_gamma   90.00
#
_symmetry.space_group_name_H-M   'P 1'
#
loop_
_entity.id
_entity.type
_entity.pdbx_description
1 polymer ?
#
loop_
_entity_poly.entity_id
_entity_poly.type
_entity_poly.pdbx_seq_one_letter_code
_entity_poly.pdbx_strand_id
1 'polypeptide(L)'
;GSMVFAGAAAALAILAKVTAVVWLMPFAFGIAVAFILRKSYREAVISLAIAMAAIGTINAGYVFRAYQVMGGILEPAQVSIHNNRRKDIMGLVSNMLRNGAHLLGTGDERINRQMYRAIQAVHYKLGMDINDPETTAHGDFHITRLSAETGTSSPVHAWLILGSMLWVLVGRRGRNPYLMSYGLMGAFTYVVFCLMFRWQPFGNRYLLPFLVIMAPFAGNVLIRDLPSYMTMAVSGILLALAWQPLVHMETRPLLTPENPIEGIRAVLESRIDYYFSGLGNVWDGYVQATEEIEASSCSSIGIMISGAWPSAEYPIWVLLDAPRPDLEVQWIVAGTPSARFMKEDFAPCAIICDWSCPTDWQDIRGLPLYERYGEIRLYMRLPR
;
A
#
# COMPACT_ATOMS: atom_id res chain seq x y z
N GLY A 1 13.58 28.56 -6.05
CA GLY A 1 12.46 28.11 -5.22
C GLY A 1 11.83 26.82 -5.71
N SER A 2 11.33 26.74 -6.96
CA SER A 2 10.54 25.60 -7.46
C SER A 2 11.27 24.26 -7.43
N MET A 3 12.58 24.23 -7.74
CA MET A 3 13.37 22.98 -7.73
C MET A 3 13.60 22.43 -6.33
N VAL A 4 13.71 23.28 -5.32
CA VAL A 4 13.79 22.84 -3.92
C VAL A 4 12.51 22.16 -3.50
N PHE A 5 11.34 22.76 -3.81
CA PHE A 5 10.04 22.15 -3.51
C PHE A 5 9.83 20.83 -4.24
N ALA A 6 10.18 20.76 -5.53
CA ALA A 6 10.09 19.52 -6.30
C ALA A 6 11.00 18.42 -5.74
N GLY A 7 12.24 18.77 -5.38
CA GLY A 7 13.17 17.85 -4.74
C GLY A 7 12.69 17.36 -3.38
N ALA A 8 12.17 18.25 -2.54
CA ALA A 8 11.61 17.90 -1.23
C ALA A 8 10.36 17.02 -1.35
N ALA A 9 9.45 17.34 -2.28
CA ALA A 9 8.25 16.51 -2.53
C ALA A 9 8.63 15.11 -3.02
N ALA A 10 9.58 15.00 -3.93
CA ALA A 10 10.10 13.71 -4.40
C ALA A 10 10.74 12.92 -3.26
N ALA A 11 11.54 13.58 -2.40
CA ALA A 11 12.19 12.97 -1.26
C ALA A 11 11.18 12.43 -0.24
N LEU A 12 10.13 13.20 0.07
CA LEU A 12 9.06 12.78 0.96
C LEU A 12 8.23 11.63 0.37
N ALA A 13 7.97 11.66 -0.94
CA ALA A 13 7.29 10.55 -1.62
C ALA A 13 8.10 9.25 -1.53
N ILE A 14 9.42 9.31 -1.72
CA ILE A 14 10.33 8.16 -1.59
C ILE A 14 10.38 7.67 -0.14
N LEU A 15 10.43 8.59 0.83
CA LEU A 15 10.42 8.25 2.25
C LEU A 15 9.11 7.55 2.67
N ALA A 16 7.98 8.03 2.14
CA ALA A 16 6.68 7.41 2.38
C ALA A 16 6.58 6.01 1.77
N LYS A 17 7.09 5.83 0.55
CA LYS A 17 7.13 4.52 -0.12
C LYS A 17 8.18 4.51 -1.23
N VAL A 18 9.16 3.62 -1.10
CA VAL A 18 10.27 3.51 -2.06
C VAL A 18 9.82 3.27 -3.50
N THR A 19 8.66 2.65 -3.72
CA THR A 19 8.06 2.47 -5.05
C THR A 19 7.72 3.79 -5.75
N ALA A 20 7.68 4.92 -5.03
CA ALA A 20 7.51 6.25 -5.63
C ALA A 20 8.61 6.57 -6.65
N VAL A 21 9.80 6.00 -6.52
CA VAL A 21 10.89 6.14 -7.50
C VAL A 21 10.40 5.75 -8.90
N VAL A 22 9.63 4.67 -9.03
CA VAL A 22 9.13 4.19 -10.32
C VAL A 22 8.20 5.21 -10.98
N TRP A 23 7.38 5.87 -10.18
CA TRP A 23 6.45 6.91 -10.66
C TRP A 23 7.14 8.23 -10.98
N LEU A 24 8.22 8.56 -10.27
CA LEU A 24 8.98 9.81 -10.47
C LEU A 24 9.99 9.72 -11.63
N MET A 25 10.51 8.53 -11.90
CA MET A 25 11.58 8.32 -12.88
C MET A 25 11.25 8.86 -14.28
N PRO A 26 10.07 8.63 -14.90
CA PRO A 26 9.75 9.17 -16.21
C PRO A 26 9.69 10.70 -16.24
N PHE A 27 9.22 11.33 -15.16
CA PHE A 27 9.22 12.79 -15.06
C PHE A 27 10.64 13.35 -14.91
N ALA A 28 11.48 12.72 -14.09
CA ALA A 28 12.88 13.09 -13.96
C ALA A 28 13.62 12.98 -15.32
N PHE A 29 13.36 11.89 -16.05
CA PHE A 29 13.89 11.72 -17.40
C PHE A 29 13.37 12.79 -18.36
N GLY A 30 12.08 13.09 -18.38
CA GLY A 30 11.51 14.15 -19.23
C GLY A 30 12.07 15.53 -18.92
N ILE A 31 12.28 15.84 -17.64
CA ILE A 31 12.94 17.09 -17.21
C ILE A 31 14.39 17.13 -17.70
N ALA A 32 15.12 16.03 -17.57
CA ALA A 32 16.51 15.94 -18.06
C ALA A 32 16.59 16.17 -19.58
N VAL A 33 15.70 15.52 -20.35
CA VAL A 33 15.59 15.73 -21.81
C VAL A 33 15.28 17.19 -22.14
N ALA A 34 14.36 17.83 -21.41
CA ALA A 34 14.02 19.23 -21.61
C ALA A 34 15.24 20.16 -21.38
N PHE A 35 16.07 19.91 -20.38
CA PHE A 35 17.30 20.64 -20.15
C PHE A 35 18.34 20.45 -21.28
N ILE A 36 18.47 19.20 -21.75
CA ILE A 36 19.38 18.88 -22.86
C ILE A 36 18.98 19.63 -24.15
N LEU A 37 17.67 19.54 -24.50
CA LEU A 37 17.14 20.19 -25.69
C LEU A 37 17.28 21.74 -25.64
N ARG A 38 17.18 22.30 -24.42
CA ARG A 38 17.38 23.75 -24.21
C ARG A 38 18.86 24.14 -24.05
N LYS A 39 19.79 23.19 -24.06
CA LYS A 39 21.22 23.38 -23.81
C LYS A 39 21.51 24.04 -22.45
N SER A 40 20.60 23.89 -21.48
CA SER A 40 20.70 24.50 -20.13
C SER A 40 21.42 23.54 -19.15
N TYR A 41 22.62 23.12 -19.49
CA TYR A 41 23.36 22.08 -18.73
C TYR A 41 23.71 22.52 -17.30
N ARG A 42 24.06 23.80 -17.11
CA ARG A 42 24.34 24.35 -15.78
C ARG A 42 23.11 24.24 -14.86
N GLU A 43 21.92 24.60 -15.36
CA GLU A 43 20.68 24.55 -14.65
C GLU A 43 20.28 23.09 -14.35
N ALA A 44 20.54 22.17 -15.28
CA ALA A 44 20.33 20.75 -15.09
C ALA A 44 21.17 20.21 -13.93
N VAL A 45 22.47 20.51 -13.90
CA VAL A 45 23.38 20.07 -12.84
C VAL A 45 22.95 20.62 -11.47
N ILE A 46 22.64 21.93 -11.41
CA ILE A 46 22.17 22.55 -10.16
C ILE A 46 20.87 21.93 -9.68
N SER A 47 19.91 21.72 -10.59
CA SER A 47 18.61 21.12 -10.26
C SER A 47 18.78 19.69 -9.75
N LEU A 48 19.63 18.90 -10.39
CA LEU A 48 19.95 17.54 -9.96
C LEU A 48 20.63 17.53 -8.58
N ALA A 49 21.61 18.41 -8.38
CA ALA A 49 22.31 18.54 -7.09
C ALA A 49 21.33 18.89 -5.95
N ILE A 50 20.42 19.83 -6.18
CA ILE A 50 19.37 20.21 -5.20
C ILE A 50 18.45 19.02 -4.92
N ALA A 51 17.98 18.32 -5.95
CA ALA A 51 17.11 17.17 -5.79
C ALA A 51 17.80 16.04 -5.02
N MET A 52 19.04 15.71 -5.38
CA MET A 52 19.83 14.68 -4.70
C MET A 52 20.15 15.05 -3.25
N ALA A 53 20.46 16.31 -2.97
CA ALA A 53 20.66 16.80 -1.61
C ALA A 53 19.39 16.65 -0.77
N ALA A 54 18.22 17.01 -1.31
CA ALA A 54 16.94 16.86 -0.64
C ALA A 54 16.61 15.38 -0.38
N ILE A 55 16.76 14.51 -1.39
CA ILE A 55 16.54 13.07 -1.27
C ILE A 55 17.49 12.47 -0.22
N GLY A 56 18.77 12.78 -0.30
CA GLY A 56 19.77 12.27 0.64
C GLY A 56 19.49 12.70 2.08
N THR A 57 19.24 14.00 2.30
CA THR A 57 19.02 14.53 3.65
C THR A 57 17.73 14.00 4.28
N ILE A 58 16.62 14.02 3.53
CA ILE A 58 15.30 13.59 4.07
C ILE A 58 15.28 12.08 4.32
N ASN A 59 15.94 11.28 3.47
CA ASN A 59 15.94 9.82 3.60
C ASN A 59 17.14 9.27 4.39
N ALA A 60 18.09 10.10 4.83
CA ALA A 60 19.32 9.65 5.48
C ALA A 60 19.06 8.72 6.68
N GLY A 61 18.12 9.10 7.55
CA GLY A 61 17.78 8.31 8.74
C GLY A 61 17.18 6.94 8.39
N TYR A 62 16.34 6.89 7.37
CA TYR A 62 15.80 5.62 6.87
C TYR A 62 16.90 4.73 6.27
N VAL A 63 17.69 5.30 5.36
CA VAL A 63 18.78 4.56 4.69
C VAL A 63 19.77 4.02 5.70
N PHE A 64 20.17 4.84 6.68
CA PHE A 64 21.10 4.42 7.73
C PHE A 64 20.54 3.23 8.52
N ARG A 65 19.28 3.30 8.99
CA ARG A 65 18.65 2.18 9.71
C ARG A 65 18.48 0.94 8.84
N ALA A 66 18.08 1.12 7.58
CA ALA A 66 17.92 0.01 6.64
C ALA A 66 19.24 -0.74 6.43
N TYR A 67 20.34 -0.01 6.26
CA TYR A 67 21.68 -0.63 6.17
C TYR A 67 22.08 -1.34 7.44
N GLN A 68 21.80 -0.75 8.60
CA GLN A 68 22.09 -1.40 9.88
C GLN A 68 21.29 -2.70 10.08
N VAL A 69 20.05 -2.74 9.62
CA VAL A 69 19.14 -3.88 9.84
C VAL A 69 19.30 -4.93 8.74
N MET A 70 19.25 -4.54 7.50
CA MET A 70 19.12 -5.43 6.34
C MET A 70 20.40 -5.55 5.51
N GLY A 71 21.40 -4.71 5.77
CA GLY A 71 22.60 -4.59 4.92
C GLY A 71 22.35 -3.90 3.57
N GLY A 72 21.17 -3.29 3.38
CA GLY A 72 20.75 -2.62 2.15
C GLY A 72 19.49 -1.79 2.33
N ILE A 73 19.13 -1.00 1.32
CA ILE A 73 17.94 -0.12 1.36
C ILE A 73 16.64 -0.94 1.21
N LEU A 74 16.70 -2.08 0.54
CA LEU A 74 15.56 -2.94 0.24
C LEU A 74 15.89 -4.39 0.64
N GLU A 75 14.90 -5.07 1.19
CA GLU A 75 15.01 -6.50 1.44
C GLU A 75 14.94 -7.29 0.12
N PRO A 76 15.96 -8.08 -0.25
CA PRO A 76 15.98 -8.80 -1.53
C PRO A 76 14.79 -9.74 -1.74
N ALA A 77 14.32 -10.39 -0.67
CA ALA A 77 13.16 -11.28 -0.73
C ALA A 77 11.89 -10.53 -1.13
N GLN A 78 11.61 -9.37 -0.54
CA GLN A 78 10.47 -8.52 -0.86
C GLN A 78 10.52 -8.03 -2.31
N VAL A 79 11.70 -7.59 -2.76
CA VAL A 79 11.90 -7.15 -4.15
C VAL A 79 11.60 -8.31 -5.12
N SER A 80 12.04 -9.52 -4.81
CA SER A 80 11.86 -10.69 -5.69
C SER A 80 10.37 -11.11 -5.83
N ILE A 81 9.57 -10.92 -4.78
CA ILE A 81 8.15 -11.28 -4.77
C ILE A 81 7.33 -10.34 -5.67
N HIS A 82 7.63 -9.05 -5.66
CA HIS A 82 6.83 -8.05 -6.38
C HIS A 82 7.35 -7.73 -7.78
N ASN A 83 8.60 -8.05 -8.08
CA ASN A 83 9.22 -7.71 -9.35
C ASN A 83 8.68 -8.60 -10.49
N ASN A 84 8.26 -7.97 -11.59
CA ASN A 84 7.86 -8.67 -12.80
C ASN A 84 9.06 -9.41 -13.40
N ARG A 85 8.95 -10.73 -13.51
CA ARG A 85 10.02 -11.57 -14.04
C ARG A 85 10.00 -11.63 -15.55
N ARG A 86 8.81 -11.49 -16.15
CA ARG A 86 8.61 -11.48 -17.59
C ARG A 86 8.57 -10.05 -18.13
N LYS A 87 9.70 -9.57 -18.62
CA LYS A 87 9.89 -8.18 -19.10
C LYS A 87 9.78 -8.02 -20.61
N ASP A 88 9.20 -9.01 -21.30
CA ASP A 88 8.90 -8.92 -22.72
C ASP A 88 7.61 -8.12 -22.99
N ILE A 89 7.31 -7.88 -24.27
CA ILE A 89 6.10 -7.15 -24.69
C ILE A 89 4.83 -7.88 -24.23
N MET A 90 4.82 -9.20 -24.23
CA MET A 90 3.66 -10.00 -23.83
C MET A 90 3.36 -9.83 -22.34
N GLY A 91 4.39 -9.94 -21.47
CA GLY A 91 4.27 -9.69 -20.04
C GLY A 91 3.82 -8.26 -19.72
N LEU A 92 4.35 -7.27 -20.47
CA LEU A 92 3.92 -5.88 -20.34
C LEU A 92 2.44 -5.72 -20.70
N VAL A 93 1.99 -6.23 -21.84
CA VAL A 93 0.58 -6.14 -22.28
C VAL A 93 -0.34 -6.82 -21.26
N SER A 94 0.02 -8.03 -20.80
CA SER A 94 -0.71 -8.74 -19.75
C SER A 94 -0.89 -7.87 -18.50
N ASN A 95 0.18 -7.31 -17.99
CA ASN A 95 0.14 -6.45 -16.80
C ASN A 95 -0.65 -5.15 -17.03
N MET A 96 -0.52 -4.53 -18.20
CA MET A 96 -1.29 -3.33 -18.54
C MET A 96 -2.79 -3.60 -18.57
N LEU A 97 -3.22 -4.69 -19.17
CA LEU A 97 -4.65 -5.06 -19.23
C LEU A 97 -5.21 -5.35 -17.84
N ARG A 98 -4.50 -6.13 -17.03
CA ARG A 98 -4.95 -6.51 -15.70
C ARG A 98 -4.94 -5.34 -14.71
N ASN A 99 -3.89 -4.51 -14.71
CA ASN A 99 -3.86 -3.29 -13.89
C ASN A 99 -4.85 -2.23 -14.37
N GLY A 100 -5.09 -2.14 -15.69
CA GLY A 100 -6.17 -1.31 -16.25
C GLY A 100 -7.55 -1.75 -15.76
N ALA A 101 -7.79 -3.05 -15.67
CA ALA A 101 -9.03 -3.59 -15.12
C ALA A 101 -9.21 -3.26 -13.63
N HIS A 102 -8.13 -3.20 -12.84
CA HIS A 102 -8.21 -2.70 -11.48
C HIS A 102 -8.72 -1.25 -11.40
N LEU A 103 -8.24 -0.39 -12.28
CA LEU A 103 -8.69 1.01 -12.33
C LEU A 103 -10.14 1.13 -12.81
N LEU A 104 -10.54 0.29 -13.78
CA LEU A 104 -11.82 0.35 -14.46
C LEU A 104 -12.91 -0.52 -13.82
N GLY A 105 -12.57 -1.35 -12.85
CA GLY A 105 -13.52 -2.20 -12.14
C GLY A 105 -14.70 -1.42 -11.58
N THR A 106 -15.90 -1.99 -11.64
CA THR A 106 -17.15 -1.35 -11.23
C THR A 106 -17.78 -2.10 -10.04
N GLY A 107 -18.81 -1.49 -9.43
CA GLY A 107 -19.67 -2.17 -8.48
C GLY A 107 -20.59 -3.23 -9.08
N ASP A 108 -20.68 -3.35 -10.41
CA ASP A 108 -21.51 -4.35 -11.09
C ASP A 108 -20.68 -5.56 -11.51
N GLU A 109 -21.00 -6.71 -10.91
CA GLU A 109 -20.31 -7.97 -11.22
C GLU A 109 -20.47 -8.44 -12.67
N ARG A 110 -21.56 -8.06 -13.35
CA ARG A 110 -21.79 -8.44 -14.75
C ARG A 110 -20.79 -7.73 -15.65
N ILE A 111 -20.56 -6.44 -15.41
CA ILE A 111 -19.57 -5.63 -16.13
C ILE A 111 -18.16 -6.18 -15.85
N ASN A 112 -17.82 -6.41 -14.59
CA ASN A 112 -16.52 -6.96 -14.20
C ASN A 112 -16.27 -8.33 -14.84
N ARG A 113 -17.29 -9.19 -14.90
CA ARG A 113 -17.20 -10.51 -15.54
C ARG A 113 -17.01 -10.42 -17.05
N GLN A 114 -17.66 -9.47 -17.71
CA GLN A 114 -17.44 -9.24 -19.14
C GLN A 114 -16.04 -8.72 -19.41
N MET A 115 -15.55 -7.79 -18.60
CA MET A 115 -14.17 -7.29 -18.68
C MET A 115 -13.15 -8.40 -18.44
N TYR A 116 -13.36 -9.25 -17.44
CA TYR A 116 -12.51 -10.42 -17.19
C TYR A 116 -12.46 -11.35 -18.41
N ARG A 117 -13.62 -11.69 -18.98
CA ARG A 117 -13.69 -12.56 -20.17
C ARG A 117 -12.98 -11.94 -21.39
N ALA A 118 -13.10 -10.63 -21.58
CA ALA A 118 -12.41 -9.93 -22.66
C ALA A 118 -10.90 -10.01 -22.49
N ILE A 119 -10.39 -9.78 -21.27
CA ILE A 119 -8.96 -9.87 -20.95
C ILE A 119 -8.47 -11.30 -21.10
N GLN A 120 -9.23 -12.29 -20.63
CA GLN A 120 -8.92 -13.71 -20.79
C GLN A 120 -8.83 -14.12 -22.25
N ALA A 121 -9.75 -13.62 -23.08
CA ALA A 121 -9.73 -13.90 -24.53
C ALA A 121 -8.48 -13.30 -25.22
N VAL A 122 -8.03 -12.12 -24.78
CA VAL A 122 -6.77 -11.54 -25.27
C VAL A 122 -5.59 -12.41 -24.85
N HIS A 123 -5.50 -12.83 -23.59
CA HIS A 123 -4.44 -13.73 -23.12
C HIS A 123 -4.41 -15.04 -23.89
N TYR A 124 -5.57 -15.65 -24.11
CA TYR A 124 -5.68 -16.86 -24.91
C TYR A 124 -5.14 -16.68 -26.34
N LYS A 125 -5.52 -15.58 -27.02
CA LYS A 125 -5.00 -15.25 -28.36
C LYS A 125 -3.50 -15.00 -28.40
N LEU A 126 -2.93 -14.50 -27.29
CA LEU A 126 -1.49 -14.27 -27.14
C LEU A 126 -0.73 -15.54 -26.70
N GLY A 127 -1.42 -16.66 -26.47
CA GLY A 127 -0.82 -17.89 -25.96
C GLY A 127 -0.25 -17.75 -24.54
N MET A 128 -0.89 -16.92 -23.72
CA MET A 128 -0.45 -16.64 -22.35
C MET A 128 -1.48 -17.12 -21.33
N ASP A 129 -0.97 -17.62 -20.21
CA ASP A 129 -1.80 -17.80 -19.03
C ASP A 129 -2.08 -16.43 -18.38
N ILE A 130 -3.35 -16.17 -18.06
CA ILE A 130 -3.76 -14.95 -17.35
C ILE A 130 -3.19 -14.88 -15.93
N ASN A 131 -2.88 -16.04 -15.35
CA ASN A 131 -2.31 -16.23 -14.01
C ASN A 131 -0.84 -16.65 -14.04
N ASP A 132 -0.14 -16.41 -15.16
CA ASP A 132 1.29 -16.70 -15.28
C ASP A 132 2.06 -16.23 -14.04
N PRO A 133 2.70 -17.15 -13.27
CA PRO A 133 3.39 -16.82 -12.02
C PRO A 133 4.58 -15.87 -12.19
N GLU A 134 5.10 -15.70 -13.41
CA GLU A 134 6.15 -14.71 -13.68
C GLU A 134 5.62 -13.28 -13.72
N THR A 135 4.32 -13.12 -14.01
CA THR A 135 3.63 -11.82 -14.11
C THR A 135 2.58 -11.60 -13.03
N THR A 136 2.30 -12.62 -12.18
CA THR A 136 1.25 -12.61 -11.15
C THR A 136 1.84 -12.93 -9.79
N ALA A 137 1.37 -12.29 -8.73
CA ALA A 137 1.77 -12.55 -7.36
C ALA A 137 0.54 -12.53 -6.43
N HIS A 138 0.61 -13.27 -5.32
CA HIS A 138 -0.38 -13.27 -4.24
C HIS A 138 -1.81 -13.73 -4.60
N GLY A 139 -1.99 -14.44 -5.68
CA GLY A 139 -3.28 -15.03 -6.06
C GLY A 139 -3.67 -14.78 -7.51
N ASP A 140 -4.74 -15.42 -7.94
CA ASP A 140 -5.24 -15.38 -9.30
C ASP A 140 -5.85 -14.04 -9.69
N PHE A 141 -5.76 -13.71 -10.98
CA PHE A 141 -6.36 -12.47 -11.50
C PHE A 141 -7.87 -12.47 -11.31
N HIS A 142 -8.33 -11.43 -10.68
CA HIS A 142 -9.75 -11.13 -10.55
C HIS A 142 -9.97 -9.60 -10.54
N ILE A 143 -11.18 -9.18 -10.85
CA ILE A 143 -11.57 -7.77 -10.78
C ILE A 143 -12.40 -7.61 -9.52
N THR A 144 -11.83 -6.98 -8.50
CA THR A 144 -12.45 -6.83 -7.20
C THR A 144 -13.52 -5.74 -7.19
N ARG A 145 -14.55 -6.01 -6.40
CA ARG A 145 -15.63 -5.08 -6.08
C ARG A 145 -15.46 -4.42 -4.70
N LEU A 146 -14.48 -4.87 -3.93
CA LEU A 146 -14.37 -4.51 -2.52
C LEU A 146 -14.26 -3.00 -2.31
N SER A 147 -15.09 -2.47 -1.41
CA SER A 147 -14.94 -1.14 -0.83
C SER A 147 -13.88 -1.16 0.26
N ALA A 148 -12.71 -1.76 -0.05
CA ALA A 148 -11.58 -1.89 0.85
C ALA A 148 -10.40 -1.05 0.35
N GLU A 149 -9.52 -0.64 1.24
CA GLU A 149 -8.33 0.18 0.94
C GLU A 149 -7.47 -0.37 -0.20
N THR A 150 -7.47 -1.69 -0.35
CA THR A 150 -6.63 -2.41 -1.31
C THR A 150 -7.34 -2.81 -2.59
N GLY A 151 -8.68 -2.78 -2.59
CA GLY A 151 -9.51 -3.31 -3.67
C GLY A 151 -10.40 -2.28 -4.38
N THR A 152 -10.48 -1.05 -3.88
CA THR A 152 -11.35 -0.02 -4.45
C THR A 152 -10.87 0.43 -5.82
N SER A 153 -11.67 0.20 -6.84
CA SER A 153 -11.44 0.72 -8.19
C SER A 153 -11.90 2.19 -8.29
N SER A 154 -11.37 2.90 -9.28
CA SER A 154 -11.66 4.32 -9.51
C SER A 154 -12.07 4.56 -10.97
N PRO A 155 -13.17 3.93 -11.46
CA PRO A 155 -13.49 3.91 -12.89
C PRO A 155 -13.75 5.30 -13.46
N VAL A 156 -14.41 6.19 -12.72
CA VAL A 156 -14.68 7.56 -13.19
C VAL A 156 -13.39 8.35 -13.37
N HIS A 157 -12.45 8.26 -12.43
CA HIS A 157 -11.14 8.91 -12.57
C HIS A 157 -10.36 8.32 -13.76
N ALA A 158 -10.38 7.00 -13.94
CA ALA A 158 -9.73 6.34 -15.06
C ALA A 158 -10.32 6.79 -16.40
N TRP A 159 -11.64 6.87 -16.53
CA TRP A 159 -12.29 7.37 -17.75
C TRP A 159 -12.02 8.84 -18.00
N LEU A 160 -11.98 9.68 -16.96
CA LEU A 160 -11.61 11.10 -17.11
C LEU A 160 -10.17 11.25 -17.60
N ILE A 161 -9.23 10.44 -17.08
CA ILE A 161 -7.84 10.45 -17.54
C ILE A 161 -7.74 10.00 -18.99
N LEU A 162 -8.35 8.86 -19.33
CA LEU A 162 -8.35 8.32 -20.70
C LEU A 162 -9.02 9.28 -21.70
N GLY A 163 -10.16 9.83 -21.34
CA GLY A 163 -10.88 10.82 -22.14
C GLY A 163 -10.07 12.10 -22.35
N SER A 164 -9.41 12.59 -21.29
CA SER A 164 -8.52 13.76 -21.37
C SER A 164 -7.30 13.49 -22.25
N MET A 165 -6.69 12.30 -22.13
CA MET A 165 -5.59 11.88 -22.99
C MET A 165 -6.00 11.86 -24.46
N LEU A 166 -7.14 11.22 -24.76
CA LEU A 166 -7.67 11.14 -26.12
C LEU A 166 -7.98 12.54 -26.67
N TRP A 167 -8.61 13.39 -25.84
CA TRP A 167 -8.93 14.76 -26.20
C TRP A 167 -7.69 15.58 -26.59
N VAL A 168 -6.62 15.49 -25.80
CA VAL A 168 -5.35 16.20 -26.07
C VAL A 168 -4.66 15.65 -27.32
N LEU A 169 -4.74 14.35 -27.58
CA LEU A 169 -4.11 13.71 -28.75
C LEU A 169 -4.84 14.04 -30.05
N VAL A 170 -6.17 14.03 -30.05
CA VAL A 170 -6.99 14.18 -31.25
C VAL A 170 -7.46 15.64 -31.46
N GLY A 171 -7.71 16.38 -30.37
CA GLY A 171 -8.28 17.70 -30.39
C GLY A 171 -7.35 18.79 -30.92
N ARG A 172 -7.78 19.53 -31.94
CA ARG A 172 -7.02 20.68 -32.46
C ARG A 172 -6.83 21.78 -31.41
N ARG A 173 -7.77 21.98 -30.48
CA ARG A 173 -7.67 22.93 -29.35
C ARG A 173 -6.82 22.39 -28.21
N GLY A 174 -6.63 21.08 -28.10
CA GLY A 174 -5.85 20.40 -27.06
C GLY A 174 -4.34 20.50 -27.19
N ARG A 175 -3.80 20.99 -28.31
CA ARG A 175 -2.35 20.98 -28.62
C ARG A 175 -1.51 21.99 -27.81
N ASN A 176 -1.62 21.93 -26.48
CA ASN A 176 -0.62 22.54 -25.62
C ASN A 176 0.54 21.55 -25.45
N PRO A 177 1.76 21.87 -25.94
CA PRO A 177 2.88 20.93 -25.92
C PRO A 177 3.30 20.54 -24.49
N TYR A 178 3.12 21.43 -23.51
CA TYR A 178 3.42 21.12 -22.11
C TYR A 178 2.43 20.16 -21.52
N LEU A 179 1.13 20.36 -21.79
CA LEU A 179 0.08 19.47 -21.31
C LEU A 179 0.18 18.09 -21.96
N MET A 180 0.47 18.06 -23.27
CA MET A 180 0.71 16.81 -23.99
C MET A 180 1.94 16.06 -23.44
N SER A 181 3.06 16.76 -23.22
CA SER A 181 4.26 16.16 -22.64
C SER A 181 4.00 15.61 -21.23
N TYR A 182 3.25 16.35 -20.41
CA TYR A 182 2.88 15.90 -19.07
C TYR A 182 2.02 14.63 -19.12
N GLY A 183 0.96 14.62 -19.96
CA GLY A 183 0.10 13.46 -20.13
C GLY A 183 0.83 12.23 -20.63
N LEU A 184 1.73 12.40 -21.62
CA LEU A 184 2.57 11.33 -22.16
C LEU A 184 3.54 10.77 -21.09
N MET A 185 4.18 11.64 -20.30
CA MET A 185 5.01 11.20 -19.19
C MET A 185 4.19 10.45 -18.15
N GLY A 186 3.00 10.92 -17.79
CA GLY A 186 2.09 10.22 -16.90
C GLY A 186 1.66 8.85 -17.45
N ALA A 187 1.32 8.75 -18.73
CA ALA A 187 1.04 7.47 -19.36
C ALA A 187 2.28 6.53 -19.36
N PHE A 188 3.46 7.10 -19.59
CA PHE A 188 4.71 6.34 -19.55
C PHE A 188 5.03 5.83 -18.13
N THR A 189 4.67 6.55 -17.05
CA THR A 189 4.81 6.02 -15.69
C THR A 189 3.99 4.74 -15.49
N TYR A 190 2.78 4.68 -16.05
CA TYR A 190 1.95 3.49 -16.00
C TYR A 190 2.58 2.30 -16.73
N VAL A 191 3.16 2.55 -17.91
CA VAL A 191 3.88 1.53 -18.68
C VAL A 191 5.08 1.00 -17.89
N VAL A 192 5.89 1.90 -17.31
CA VAL A 192 7.05 1.52 -16.48
C VAL A 192 6.61 0.71 -15.26
N PHE A 193 5.54 1.12 -14.59
CA PHE A 193 4.97 0.38 -13.47
C PHE A 193 4.59 -1.04 -13.88
N CYS A 194 3.83 -1.21 -14.97
CA CYS A 194 3.41 -2.52 -15.47
C CYS A 194 4.58 -3.39 -15.95
N LEU A 195 5.68 -2.78 -16.40
CA LEU A 195 6.89 -3.50 -16.77
C LEU A 195 7.66 -3.99 -15.53
N MET A 196 7.67 -3.19 -14.45
CA MET A 196 8.48 -3.48 -13.27
C MET A 196 7.79 -4.39 -12.26
N PHE A 197 6.47 -4.27 -12.08
CA PHE A 197 5.74 -5.00 -11.05
C PHE A 197 4.83 -6.07 -11.61
N ARG A 198 4.78 -7.22 -10.91
CA ARG A 198 3.76 -8.23 -11.14
C ARG A 198 2.38 -7.69 -10.76
N TRP A 199 1.37 -8.16 -11.48
CA TRP A 199 0.00 -7.96 -11.05
C TRP A 199 -0.25 -8.67 -9.71
N GLN A 200 -1.07 -8.08 -8.85
CA GLN A 200 -1.47 -8.66 -7.57
C GLN A 200 -2.88 -8.18 -7.16
N PRO A 201 -3.63 -8.97 -6.38
CA PRO A 201 -5.00 -8.63 -5.95
C PRO A 201 -5.10 -7.28 -5.25
N PHE A 202 -4.06 -6.90 -4.52
CA PHE A 202 -3.99 -5.65 -3.76
C PHE A 202 -3.34 -4.50 -4.54
N GLY A 203 -3.34 -4.59 -5.88
CA GLY A 203 -2.62 -3.69 -6.80
C GLY A 203 -3.14 -2.26 -6.80
N ASN A 204 -4.42 -2.02 -6.47
CA ASN A 204 -5.03 -0.68 -6.53
C ASN A 204 -4.28 0.37 -5.73
N ARG A 205 -3.81 0.04 -4.53
CA ARG A 205 -2.99 0.94 -3.71
C ARG A 205 -1.67 1.35 -4.35
N TYR A 206 -1.13 0.53 -5.24
CA TYR A 206 0.09 0.85 -5.99
C TYR A 206 -0.18 1.72 -7.22
N LEU A 207 -1.43 1.74 -7.71
CA LEU A 207 -1.89 2.59 -8.81
C LEU A 207 -2.36 3.97 -8.35
N LEU A 208 -2.55 4.17 -7.04
CA LEU A 208 -2.94 5.47 -6.49
C LEU A 208 -2.01 6.61 -6.92
N PRO A 209 -0.67 6.48 -6.92
CA PRO A 209 0.22 7.53 -7.41
C PRO A 209 -0.06 7.91 -8.87
N PHE A 210 -0.44 6.96 -9.72
CA PHE A 210 -0.84 7.26 -11.09
C PHE A 210 -2.06 8.19 -11.15
N LEU A 211 -3.09 7.89 -10.35
CA LEU A 211 -4.29 8.74 -10.28
C LEU A 211 -3.95 10.14 -9.76
N VAL A 212 -3.11 10.24 -8.72
CA VAL A 212 -2.66 11.53 -8.16
C VAL A 212 -1.86 12.33 -9.18
N ILE A 213 -0.94 11.70 -9.91
CA ILE A 213 -0.14 12.34 -10.96
C ILE A 213 -1.04 12.81 -12.11
N MET A 214 -2.02 12.01 -12.53
CA MET A 214 -2.87 12.33 -13.65
C MET A 214 -4.06 13.26 -13.32
N ALA A 215 -4.39 13.45 -12.05
CA ALA A 215 -5.48 14.34 -11.65
C ALA A 215 -5.27 15.80 -12.09
N PRO A 216 -4.10 16.44 -11.91
CA PRO A 216 -3.84 17.80 -12.43
C PRO A 216 -3.92 17.87 -13.96
N PHE A 217 -3.55 16.81 -14.67
CA PHE A 217 -3.67 16.72 -16.11
C PHE A 217 -5.15 16.76 -16.54
N ALA A 218 -5.95 15.83 -16.01
CA ALA A 218 -7.36 15.77 -16.31
C ALA A 218 -8.11 17.06 -15.90
N GLY A 219 -7.81 17.56 -14.69
CA GLY A 219 -8.40 18.82 -14.19
C GLY A 219 -8.08 20.01 -15.09
N ASN A 220 -6.85 20.12 -15.59
CA ASN A 220 -6.46 21.20 -16.51
C ASN A 220 -7.21 21.11 -17.85
N VAL A 221 -7.38 19.90 -18.40
CA VAL A 221 -8.17 19.68 -19.63
C VAL A 221 -9.63 20.09 -19.40
N LEU A 222 -10.24 19.67 -18.29
CA LEU A 222 -11.62 19.99 -17.95
C LEU A 222 -11.85 21.51 -17.82
N ILE A 223 -10.98 22.19 -17.05
CA ILE A 223 -11.10 23.64 -16.80
C ILE A 223 -10.90 24.44 -18.10
N ARG A 224 -9.98 24.01 -18.94
CA ARG A 224 -9.64 24.75 -20.16
C ARG A 224 -10.65 24.58 -21.29
N ASP A 225 -11.16 23.36 -21.45
CA ASP A 225 -11.89 22.97 -22.66
C ASP A 225 -13.41 22.76 -22.42
N LEU A 226 -13.85 22.69 -21.15
CA LEU A 226 -15.27 22.60 -20.79
C LEU A 226 -15.81 23.90 -20.19
N PRO A 227 -17.12 24.18 -20.36
CA PRO A 227 -17.79 25.25 -19.63
C PRO A 227 -17.71 25.03 -18.11
N SER A 228 -17.62 26.13 -17.34
CA SER A 228 -17.45 26.07 -15.87
C SER A 228 -18.52 25.22 -15.17
N TYR A 229 -19.78 25.29 -15.64
CA TYR A 229 -20.86 24.48 -15.04
C TYR A 229 -20.66 22.97 -15.22
N MET A 230 -20.07 22.53 -16.35
CA MET A 230 -19.76 21.11 -16.57
C MET A 230 -18.58 20.67 -15.68
N THR A 231 -17.55 21.50 -15.55
CA THR A 231 -16.44 21.22 -14.65
C THR A 231 -16.92 21.13 -13.20
N MET A 232 -17.81 22.04 -12.78
CA MET A 232 -18.44 21.99 -11.44
C MET A 232 -19.29 20.71 -11.28
N ALA A 233 -20.07 20.32 -12.28
CA ALA A 233 -20.86 19.09 -12.24
C ALA A 233 -19.99 17.85 -12.10
N VAL A 234 -18.89 17.74 -12.88
CA VAL A 234 -17.92 16.65 -12.76
C VAL A 234 -17.30 16.63 -11.36
N SER A 235 -16.90 17.77 -10.83
CA SER A 235 -16.35 17.88 -9.47
C SER A 235 -17.36 17.44 -8.41
N GLY A 236 -18.61 17.85 -8.54
CA GLY A 236 -19.69 17.44 -7.64
C GLY A 236 -19.95 15.93 -7.69
N ILE A 237 -19.94 15.34 -8.88
CA ILE A 237 -20.06 13.89 -9.05
C ILE A 237 -18.89 13.15 -8.38
N LEU A 238 -17.65 13.61 -8.58
CA LEU A 238 -16.47 13.00 -7.96
C LEU A 238 -16.54 13.07 -6.44
N LEU A 239 -16.97 14.20 -5.86
CA LEU A 239 -17.18 14.35 -4.42
C LEU A 239 -18.28 13.42 -3.91
N ALA A 240 -19.40 13.31 -4.62
CA ALA A 240 -20.49 12.40 -4.27
C ALA A 240 -20.06 10.94 -4.32
N LEU A 241 -19.26 10.55 -5.32
CA LEU A 241 -18.71 9.19 -5.42
C LEU A 241 -17.65 8.90 -4.37
N ALA A 242 -16.90 9.92 -3.92
CA ALA A 242 -15.91 9.76 -2.84
C ALA A 242 -16.58 9.53 -1.47
N TRP A 243 -17.85 9.93 -1.31
CA TRP A 243 -18.59 9.77 -0.06
C TRP A 243 -18.70 8.30 0.37
N GLN A 244 -19.04 7.42 -0.56
CA GLN A 244 -19.22 6.01 -0.26
C GLN A 244 -17.95 5.34 0.32
N PRO A 245 -16.79 5.36 -0.36
CA PRO A 245 -15.57 4.74 0.20
C PRO A 245 -15.06 5.46 1.46
N LEU A 246 -15.39 6.75 1.64
CA LEU A 246 -15.00 7.48 2.85
C LEU A 246 -15.82 7.04 4.07
N VAL A 247 -17.10 6.77 3.89
CA VAL A 247 -18.05 6.56 4.98
C VAL A 247 -18.36 5.09 5.23
N HIS A 248 -18.36 4.28 4.17
CA HIS A 248 -18.78 2.88 4.17
C HIS A 248 -17.63 1.94 3.73
N MET A 249 -16.40 2.22 4.15
CA MET A 249 -15.29 1.31 3.90
C MET A 249 -15.48 0.01 4.69
N GLU A 250 -15.40 -1.14 4.02
CA GLU A 250 -15.67 -2.45 4.66
C GLU A 250 -14.73 -2.75 5.82
N THR A 251 -13.47 -2.34 5.73
CA THR A 251 -12.46 -2.61 6.76
C THR A 251 -12.44 -1.59 7.89
N ARG A 252 -12.92 -0.35 7.65
CA ARG A 252 -12.90 0.75 8.62
C ARG A 252 -14.07 1.70 8.40
N PRO A 253 -15.32 1.26 8.63
CA PRO A 253 -16.49 2.08 8.39
C PRO A 253 -16.53 3.27 9.36
N LEU A 254 -16.84 4.47 8.83
CA LEU A 254 -17.05 5.66 9.65
C LEU A 254 -18.47 5.73 10.22
N LEU A 255 -19.47 5.42 9.40
CA LEU A 255 -20.89 5.59 9.75
C LEU A 255 -21.74 4.35 9.52
N THR A 256 -21.21 3.25 9.05
CA THR A 256 -21.99 2.03 8.85
C THR A 256 -22.31 1.40 10.20
N PRO A 257 -23.57 1.13 10.53
CA PRO A 257 -23.96 0.57 11.80
C PRO A 257 -23.44 -0.86 12.03
N GLU A 258 -23.12 -1.59 10.97
CA GLU A 258 -22.64 -2.96 11.07
C GLU A 258 -21.55 -3.22 10.03
N ASN A 259 -20.42 -3.78 10.45
CA ASN A 259 -19.43 -4.32 9.55
C ASN A 259 -19.94 -5.71 9.10
N PRO A 260 -20.12 -5.95 7.79
CA PRO A 260 -20.58 -7.24 7.28
C PRO A 260 -19.64 -8.41 7.61
N ILE A 261 -18.37 -8.13 7.97
CA ILE A 261 -17.39 -9.16 8.32
C ILE A 261 -17.48 -9.55 9.81
N GLU A 262 -17.82 -8.64 10.72
CA GLU A 262 -17.71 -8.86 12.18
C GLU A 262 -18.79 -8.18 13.03
N GLY A 263 -19.78 -7.55 12.43
CA GLY A 263 -20.79 -6.81 13.21
C GLY A 263 -20.25 -5.55 13.90
N ILE A 264 -19.04 -5.11 13.56
CA ILE A 264 -18.39 -3.93 14.14
C ILE A 264 -19.04 -2.67 13.59
N ARG A 265 -19.36 -1.78 14.50
CA ARG A 265 -20.07 -0.54 14.25
C ARG A 265 -19.11 0.63 14.11
N ALA A 266 -19.67 1.74 13.71
CA ALA A 266 -18.97 2.96 13.38
C ALA A 266 -18.18 3.60 14.55
N VAL A 267 -17.57 4.71 14.25
CA VAL A 267 -16.77 5.61 15.11
C VAL A 267 -17.36 5.95 16.50
N LEU A 268 -18.65 5.66 16.73
CA LEU A 268 -19.32 5.87 18.03
C LEU A 268 -19.14 4.68 19.02
N GLU A 269 -18.55 3.60 18.58
CA GLU A 269 -18.26 2.43 19.42
C GLU A 269 -16.97 2.60 20.20
N SER A 270 -16.63 1.65 21.06
CA SER A 270 -15.42 1.72 21.86
C SER A 270 -14.20 1.79 20.94
N ARG A 271 -13.22 2.59 21.33
CA ARG A 271 -11.96 2.73 20.59
C ARG A 271 -11.24 1.38 20.42
N ILE A 272 -11.39 0.51 21.40
CA ILE A 272 -10.79 -0.82 21.41
C ILE A 272 -11.42 -1.67 20.31
N ASP A 273 -12.76 -1.75 20.24
CA ASP A 273 -13.46 -2.50 19.18
C ASP A 273 -13.05 -2.08 17.78
N TYR A 274 -12.83 -0.77 17.59
CA TYR A 274 -12.41 -0.24 16.31
C TYR A 274 -10.98 -0.63 15.92
N TYR A 275 -10.07 -0.81 16.87
CA TYR A 275 -8.71 -1.26 16.58
C TYR A 275 -8.64 -2.70 16.08
N PHE A 276 -9.60 -3.52 16.49
CA PHE A 276 -9.69 -4.90 16.05
C PHE A 276 -10.59 -5.09 14.83
N SER A 277 -11.18 -3.99 14.31
CA SER A 277 -12.01 -4.07 13.11
C SER A 277 -11.20 -4.66 11.96
N GLY A 278 -11.71 -5.71 11.34
CA GLY A 278 -11.04 -6.42 10.25
C GLY A 278 -9.98 -7.43 10.67
N LEU A 279 -9.80 -7.71 11.97
CA LEU A 279 -8.88 -8.74 12.45
C LEU A 279 -9.54 -10.10 12.69
N GLY A 280 -10.87 -10.23 12.49
CA GLY A 280 -11.61 -11.48 12.64
C GLY A 280 -11.61 -12.01 14.05
N ASN A 281 -11.54 -13.32 14.18
CA ASN A 281 -11.68 -14.07 15.45
C ASN A 281 -10.49 -13.92 16.41
N VAL A 282 -9.45 -13.14 16.07
CA VAL A 282 -8.27 -13.02 16.95
C VAL A 282 -8.49 -12.02 18.09
N TRP A 283 -9.52 -11.17 17.99
CA TRP A 283 -9.88 -10.21 19.03
C TRP A 283 -10.00 -10.84 20.41
N ASP A 284 -10.91 -11.81 20.57
CA ASP A 284 -11.18 -12.45 21.88
C ASP A 284 -9.91 -13.06 22.47
N GLY A 285 -9.04 -13.61 21.62
CA GLY A 285 -7.80 -14.19 22.05
C GLY A 285 -6.80 -13.14 22.58
N TYR A 286 -6.71 -11.99 21.96
CA TYR A 286 -5.85 -10.90 22.47
C TYR A 286 -6.39 -10.32 23.77
N VAL A 287 -7.71 -10.10 23.88
CA VAL A 287 -8.34 -9.57 25.10
C VAL A 287 -8.10 -10.53 26.27
N GLN A 288 -8.43 -11.82 26.11
CA GLN A 288 -8.26 -12.82 27.17
C GLN A 288 -6.78 -12.97 27.58
N ALA A 289 -5.85 -13.00 26.62
CA ALA A 289 -4.43 -13.11 26.95
C ALA A 289 -3.91 -11.88 27.72
N THR A 290 -4.36 -10.67 27.37
CA THR A 290 -3.94 -9.45 28.07
C THR A 290 -4.58 -9.30 29.44
N GLU A 291 -5.83 -9.71 29.64
CA GLU A 291 -6.50 -9.77 30.94
C GLU A 291 -5.76 -10.71 31.92
N GLU A 292 -5.32 -11.87 31.47
CA GLU A 292 -4.54 -12.80 32.29
C GLU A 292 -3.16 -12.21 32.66
N ILE A 293 -2.51 -11.52 31.74
CA ILE A 293 -1.25 -10.84 32.01
C ILE A 293 -1.44 -9.76 33.07
N GLU A 294 -2.46 -8.92 32.96
CA GLU A 294 -2.75 -7.88 33.96
C GLU A 294 -3.10 -8.48 35.33
N ALA A 295 -3.88 -9.54 35.37
CA ALA A 295 -4.19 -10.26 36.59
C ALA A 295 -2.94 -10.84 37.27
N SER A 296 -1.92 -11.22 36.48
CA SER A 296 -0.67 -11.79 37.00
C SER A 296 0.32 -10.78 37.57
N SER A 297 0.07 -9.48 37.42
CA SER A 297 1.03 -8.40 37.75
C SER A 297 2.38 -8.51 36.99
N CYS A 298 2.38 -9.15 35.83
CA CYS A 298 3.56 -9.27 34.98
C CYS A 298 3.90 -7.91 34.34
N SER A 299 5.14 -7.44 34.52
CA SER A 299 5.61 -6.13 34.07
C SER A 299 6.58 -6.19 32.88
N SER A 300 6.89 -7.39 32.37
CA SER A 300 7.83 -7.60 31.27
C SER A 300 7.24 -8.59 30.27
N ILE A 301 6.79 -8.09 29.12
CA ILE A 301 5.99 -8.85 28.17
C ILE A 301 6.73 -9.00 26.84
N GLY A 302 6.88 -10.24 26.40
CA GLY A 302 7.37 -10.58 25.07
C GLY A 302 6.24 -10.65 24.05
N ILE A 303 6.43 -10.04 22.88
CA ILE A 303 5.52 -10.19 21.73
C ILE A 303 6.21 -11.02 20.65
N MET A 304 5.56 -12.08 20.21
CA MET A 304 6.01 -12.93 19.12
C MET A 304 4.86 -13.17 18.15
N ILE A 305 4.70 -12.24 17.21
CA ILE A 305 3.60 -12.24 16.23
C ILE A 305 4.16 -12.13 14.82
N SER A 306 3.38 -12.58 13.82
CA SER A 306 3.85 -12.63 12.42
C SER A 306 4.01 -11.26 11.78
N GLY A 307 3.29 -10.25 12.27
CA GLY A 307 3.16 -8.94 11.61
C GLY A 307 2.37 -8.98 10.29
N ALA A 308 1.91 -10.16 9.86
CA ALA A 308 1.01 -10.32 8.70
C ALA A 308 -0.45 -10.37 9.17
N TRP A 309 -1.38 -9.89 8.32
CA TRP A 309 -2.80 -9.98 8.63
C TRP A 309 -3.23 -11.46 8.89
N PRO A 310 -4.02 -11.78 9.93
CA PRO A 310 -4.73 -10.89 10.86
C PRO A 310 -3.95 -10.49 12.13
N SER A 311 -2.65 -10.64 12.17
CA SER A 311 -1.80 -10.29 13.31
C SER A 311 -1.72 -8.77 13.51
N ALA A 312 -1.83 -8.30 14.76
CA ALA A 312 -1.77 -6.88 15.07
C ALA A 312 -1.01 -6.60 16.38
N GLU A 313 0.06 -5.84 16.27
CA GLU A 313 0.87 -5.41 17.42
C GLU A 313 0.21 -4.29 18.21
N TYR A 314 -0.21 -3.24 17.50
CA TYR A 314 -0.70 -2.01 18.16
C TYR A 314 -1.90 -2.24 19.11
N PRO A 315 -2.89 -3.07 18.81
CA PRO A 315 -3.95 -3.42 19.73
C PRO A 315 -3.45 -4.03 21.05
N ILE A 316 -2.39 -4.82 21.05
CA ILE A 316 -1.80 -5.38 22.28
C ILE A 316 -1.30 -4.25 23.19
N TRP A 317 -0.62 -3.24 22.63
CA TRP A 317 -0.19 -2.08 23.38
C TRP A 317 -1.36 -1.31 23.99
N VAL A 318 -2.46 -1.20 23.26
CA VAL A 318 -3.68 -0.51 23.75
C VAL A 318 -4.36 -1.30 24.85
N LEU A 319 -4.48 -2.62 24.72
CA LEU A 319 -5.08 -3.47 25.74
C LEU A 319 -4.28 -3.48 27.03
N LEU A 320 -2.96 -3.35 26.95
CA LEU A 320 -2.05 -3.28 28.08
C LEU A 320 -1.86 -1.86 28.66
N ASP A 321 -2.62 -0.87 28.16
CA ASP A 321 -2.43 0.56 28.50
C ASP A 321 -0.97 1.03 28.37
N ALA A 322 -0.26 0.50 27.37
CA ALA A 322 1.14 0.81 27.13
C ALA A 322 1.29 1.99 26.14
N PRO A 323 2.38 2.82 26.22
CA PRO A 323 3.50 2.68 27.14
C PRO A 323 3.22 3.27 28.52
N ARG A 324 3.63 2.55 29.56
CA ARG A 324 3.61 3.00 30.95
C ARG A 324 4.93 2.66 31.65
N PRO A 325 5.36 3.43 32.67
CA PRO A 325 6.71 3.28 33.27
C PRO A 325 6.97 1.93 33.95
N ASP A 326 5.92 1.26 34.39
CA ASP A 326 5.95 -0.02 35.09
C ASP A 326 5.87 -1.23 34.17
N LEU A 327 5.74 -1.02 32.83
CA LEU A 327 5.57 -2.08 31.86
C LEU A 327 6.61 -2.02 30.75
N GLU A 328 7.39 -3.07 30.59
CA GLU A 328 8.30 -3.25 29.45
C GLU A 328 7.70 -4.25 28.45
N VAL A 329 7.45 -3.79 27.21
CA VAL A 329 6.97 -4.63 26.13
C VAL A 329 8.03 -4.68 25.04
N GLN A 330 8.47 -5.89 24.66
CA GLN A 330 9.48 -6.07 23.62
C GLN A 330 9.09 -7.19 22.65
N TRP A 331 9.49 -7.01 21.40
CA TRP A 331 9.44 -8.07 20.41
C TRP A 331 10.48 -9.15 20.73
N ILE A 332 10.02 -10.40 20.72
CA ILE A 332 10.90 -11.57 20.70
C ILE A 332 11.06 -11.98 19.26
N VAL A 333 12.19 -11.65 18.65
CA VAL A 333 12.41 -11.84 17.22
C VAL A 333 13.40 -12.98 17.01
N ALA A 334 13.00 -13.99 16.25
CA ALA A 334 13.88 -15.07 15.83
C ALA A 334 13.93 -15.13 14.30
N GLY A 335 15.12 -15.41 13.75
CA GLY A 335 15.29 -15.64 12.32
C GLY A 335 15.17 -14.41 11.41
N THR A 336 15.09 -13.20 11.96
CA THR A 336 15.08 -11.96 11.19
C THR A 336 16.34 -11.13 11.42
N PRO A 337 16.74 -10.24 10.47
CA PRO A 337 17.88 -9.34 10.66
C PRO A 337 17.77 -8.44 11.89
N SER A 338 16.55 -8.16 12.36
CA SER A 338 16.29 -7.33 13.54
C SER A 338 16.61 -8.02 14.86
N ALA A 339 16.75 -9.35 14.88
CA ALA A 339 17.03 -10.12 16.09
C ALA A 339 18.29 -9.63 16.83
N ARG A 340 19.29 -9.10 16.12
CA ARG A 340 20.53 -8.55 16.69
C ARG A 340 20.34 -7.29 17.55
N PHE A 341 19.17 -6.64 17.48
CA PHE A 341 18.85 -5.47 18.29
C PHE A 341 18.01 -5.80 19.51
N MET A 342 17.64 -7.06 19.65
CA MET A 342 16.95 -7.53 20.84
C MET A 342 17.89 -7.45 22.06
N LYS A 343 17.37 -6.98 23.18
CA LYS A 343 18.14 -6.99 24.43
C LYS A 343 18.38 -8.44 24.87
N GLU A 344 19.62 -8.83 25.03
CA GLU A 344 20.00 -10.18 25.43
C GLU A 344 19.51 -10.54 26.83
N ASP A 345 19.47 -9.57 27.73
CA ASP A 345 19.05 -9.67 29.12
C ASP A 345 17.51 -9.53 29.32
N PHE A 346 16.75 -9.34 28.26
CA PHE A 346 15.31 -9.25 28.36
C PHE A 346 14.69 -10.60 28.76
N ALA A 347 14.17 -10.66 29.97
CA ALA A 347 13.52 -11.84 30.55
C ALA A 347 12.03 -11.59 30.78
N PRO A 348 11.18 -11.90 29.83
CA PRO A 348 9.74 -11.69 29.97
C PRO A 348 9.14 -12.63 31.01
N CYS A 349 8.14 -12.14 31.77
CA CYS A 349 7.30 -12.98 32.62
C CYS A 349 6.07 -13.55 31.86
N ALA A 350 5.70 -12.95 30.72
CA ALA A 350 4.71 -13.48 29.81
C ALA A 350 5.12 -13.26 28.35
N ILE A 351 4.67 -14.15 27.45
CA ILE A 351 4.86 -14.02 26.01
C ILE A 351 3.52 -14.26 25.33
N ILE A 352 3.09 -13.28 24.50
CA ILE A 352 1.96 -13.42 23.61
C ILE A 352 2.46 -13.87 22.25
N CYS A 353 1.91 -14.96 21.76
CA CYS A 353 2.21 -15.50 20.44
C CYS A 353 0.96 -15.70 19.60
N ASP A 354 1.00 -15.32 18.35
CA ASP A 354 -0.09 -15.54 17.41
C ASP A 354 0.04 -16.88 16.64
N TRP A 355 -0.78 -17.06 15.62
CA TRP A 355 -0.82 -18.24 14.77
C TRP A 355 0.52 -18.58 14.10
N SER A 356 1.47 -17.66 14.04
CA SER A 356 2.81 -17.91 13.45
C SER A 356 3.71 -18.78 14.31
N CYS A 357 3.39 -18.91 15.59
CA CYS A 357 4.14 -19.83 16.45
C CYS A 357 3.79 -21.29 16.14
N PRO A 358 4.78 -22.18 16.09
CA PRO A 358 4.54 -23.60 15.92
C PRO A 358 3.57 -24.16 16.96
N THR A 359 2.64 -25.00 16.50
CA THR A 359 1.55 -25.51 17.36
C THR A 359 2.02 -26.50 18.42
N ASP A 360 3.19 -27.09 18.24
CA ASP A 360 3.83 -28.07 19.11
C ASP A 360 4.68 -27.42 20.22
N TRP A 361 4.91 -26.12 20.17
CA TRP A 361 5.68 -25.44 21.21
C TRP A 361 4.94 -25.44 22.55
N GLN A 362 5.56 -26.07 23.54
CA GLN A 362 5.07 -26.13 24.91
C GLN A 362 5.80 -25.17 25.85
N ASP A 363 6.90 -24.57 25.36
CA ASP A 363 7.75 -23.66 26.12
C ASP A 363 8.37 -22.63 25.17
N ILE A 364 8.45 -21.36 25.60
CA ILE A 364 9.23 -20.32 24.94
C ILE A 364 10.08 -19.63 26.01
N ARG A 365 11.40 -19.67 25.87
CA ARG A 365 12.35 -19.04 26.80
C ARG A 365 12.15 -19.46 28.26
N GLY A 366 11.80 -20.74 28.52
CA GLY A 366 11.55 -21.25 29.84
C GLY A 366 10.19 -20.87 30.43
N LEU A 367 9.32 -20.25 29.67
CA LEU A 367 7.94 -20.01 30.02
C LEU A 367 7.06 -21.09 29.39
N PRO A 368 6.35 -21.90 30.20
CA PRO A 368 5.44 -22.92 29.68
C PRO A 368 4.23 -22.28 29.00
N LEU A 369 3.62 -23.03 28.07
CA LEU A 369 2.32 -22.69 27.54
C LEU A 369 1.31 -22.65 28.68
N TYR A 370 0.76 -21.47 28.94
CA TYR A 370 -0.26 -21.26 29.97
C TYR A 370 -1.64 -21.61 29.43
N GLU A 371 -2.06 -20.98 28.31
CA GLU A 371 -3.37 -21.18 27.72
C GLU A 371 -3.39 -20.84 26.24
N ARG A 372 -4.41 -21.35 25.54
CA ARG A 372 -4.70 -21.08 24.12
C ARG A 372 -6.05 -20.42 23.97
N TYR A 373 -6.05 -19.21 23.44
CA TYR A 373 -7.24 -18.43 23.15
C TYR A 373 -7.42 -18.35 21.62
N GLY A 374 -8.02 -19.41 21.05
CA GLY A 374 -8.11 -19.55 19.59
C GLY A 374 -6.71 -19.61 18.93
N GLU A 375 -6.40 -18.63 18.08
CA GLU A 375 -5.11 -18.53 17.40
C GLU A 375 -4.02 -17.87 18.26
N ILE A 376 -4.38 -17.28 19.39
CA ILE A 376 -3.45 -16.62 20.31
C ILE A 376 -3.02 -17.60 21.40
N ARG A 377 -1.73 -17.59 21.73
CA ARG A 377 -1.16 -18.42 22.79
C ARG A 377 -0.44 -17.53 23.78
N LEU A 378 -0.71 -17.80 25.05
CA LEU A 378 -0.06 -17.16 26.17
C LEU A 378 0.90 -18.14 26.82
N TYR A 379 2.17 -17.73 26.96
CA TYR A 379 3.19 -18.43 27.68
C TYR A 379 3.55 -17.64 28.92
N MET A 380 3.36 -18.19 30.10
CA MET A 380 3.70 -17.57 31.39
C MET A 380 3.76 -18.61 32.50
N ARG A 381 4.41 -18.26 33.60
CA ARG A 381 4.33 -19.06 34.83
C ARG A 381 3.19 -18.54 35.68
N LEU A 382 2.41 -19.46 36.25
CA LEU A 382 1.42 -19.09 37.26
C LEU A 382 2.14 -18.37 38.43
N PRO A 383 1.60 -17.27 38.92
CA PRO A 383 2.08 -16.71 40.19
C PRO A 383 1.92 -17.78 41.27
N ARG A 384 3.01 -18.01 42.03
CA ARG A 384 3.02 -18.97 43.16
C ARG A 384 2.21 -18.41 44.32
#